data_9eba591a2d81c64b7cc3318021f93f9d
#
_entry.id   9eba591a2d81c64b7cc3318021f93f9d
#
_cell.length_a   1.000
_cell.length_b   1.000
_cell.length_c   1.000
_cell.angle_alpha   90.00
_cell.angle_beta   90.00
_cell.angle_gamma   90.00
#
_symmetry.space_group_name_H-M   'P 1'
#
loop_
_entity.id
_entity.type
_entity.pdbx_description
1 polymer ?
#
loop_
_entity_poly.entity_id
_entity_poly.type
_entity_poly.pdbx_seq_one_letter_code
_entity_poly.pdbx_strand_id
1 'polypeptide(L)'
;MRMTLAVHPEQYTIHSFSPNAVLPSEVFAQDMYFIGKTQEGLSLVISSEMELDSLEQEPGWCCFEVLGPLGFSMTGILSKVSGTLADEQISIFAISTFDTDYILVKNNRLKSAIAALKKQGYHIIESKDEV
;
A
#
# COMPACT_ATOMS: atom_id res chain seq x y z
N MET A 1 7.22 15.13 17.22
CA MET A 1 6.26 14.02 17.26
C MET A 1 6.51 13.11 16.06
N ARG A 2 6.73 11.82 16.33
CA ARG A 2 7.07 10.90 15.26
C ARG A 2 5.83 10.38 14.56
N MET A 3 5.90 10.30 13.24
CA MET A 3 4.87 9.65 12.44
C MET A 3 5.03 8.14 12.56
N THR A 4 3.93 7.44 12.75
CA THR A 4 3.91 5.98 12.84
C THR A 4 3.35 5.38 11.57
N LEU A 5 4.05 4.39 11.04
CA LEU A 5 3.61 3.59 9.90
C LEU A 5 3.48 2.15 10.36
N ALA A 6 2.42 1.48 9.94
CA ALA A 6 2.22 0.07 10.24
C ALA A 6 2.41 -0.76 8.98
N VAL A 7 3.10 -1.89 9.12
CA VAL A 7 3.22 -2.86 8.04
C VAL A 7 2.10 -3.87 8.21
N HIS A 8 1.26 -4.02 7.20
CA HIS A 8 0.18 -5.01 7.23
C HIS A 8 0.76 -6.42 7.13
N PRO A 9 0.14 -7.41 7.80
CA PRO A 9 0.70 -8.76 7.83
C PRO A 9 0.59 -9.51 6.51
N GLU A 10 -0.34 -9.13 5.64
CA GLU A 10 -0.54 -9.81 4.37
C GLU A 10 0.28 -9.17 3.27
N GLN A 11 0.55 -9.95 2.22
CA GLN A 11 1.06 -9.41 0.98
C GLN A 11 -0.11 -9.17 0.03
N TYR A 12 0.09 -8.27 -0.92
CA TYR A 12 -0.93 -7.83 -1.85
C TYR A 12 -0.48 -8.04 -3.29
N THR A 13 -1.46 -8.25 -4.15
CA THR A 13 -1.25 -8.36 -5.59
C THR A 13 -1.99 -7.22 -6.28
N ILE A 14 -1.34 -6.62 -7.25
CA ILE A 14 -1.97 -5.59 -8.08
C ILE A 14 -2.43 -6.28 -9.36
N HIS A 15 -3.73 -6.26 -9.60
CA HIS A 15 -4.35 -6.86 -10.78
C HIS A 15 -4.80 -5.80 -11.77
N SER A 16 -4.69 -6.12 -13.04
CA SER A 16 -5.21 -5.29 -14.12
C SER A 16 -6.31 -6.04 -14.85
N PHE A 17 -7.46 -5.39 -15.01
CA PHE A 17 -8.61 -5.92 -15.73
C PHE A 17 -9.07 -4.92 -16.79
N SER A 18 -9.88 -5.38 -17.73
CA SER A 18 -10.53 -4.47 -18.67
C SER A 18 -11.47 -3.52 -17.92
N PRO A 19 -11.78 -2.33 -18.47
CA PRO A 19 -12.61 -1.36 -17.76
C PRO A 19 -13.99 -1.88 -17.37
N ASN A 20 -14.53 -2.82 -18.12
CA ASN A 20 -15.88 -3.32 -17.90
C ASN A 20 -15.90 -4.70 -17.23
N ALA A 21 -14.79 -5.13 -16.66
CA ALA A 21 -14.71 -6.42 -15.99
C ALA A 21 -15.66 -6.46 -14.81
N VAL A 22 -16.28 -7.62 -14.62
CA VAL A 22 -17.14 -7.88 -13.46
C VAL A 22 -16.31 -8.67 -12.47
N LEU A 23 -16.11 -8.10 -11.28
CA LEU A 23 -15.31 -8.76 -10.25
C LEU A 23 -16.18 -9.75 -9.47
N PRO A 24 -15.58 -10.87 -9.01
CA PRO A 24 -16.31 -11.79 -8.14
C PRO A 24 -16.76 -11.09 -6.86
N SER A 25 -17.91 -11.51 -6.33
CA SER A 25 -18.45 -10.92 -5.11
C SER A 25 -17.51 -11.07 -3.91
N GLU A 26 -16.67 -12.10 -3.91
CA GLU A 26 -15.71 -12.37 -2.85
C GLU A 26 -14.72 -11.22 -2.68
N VAL A 27 -14.45 -10.45 -3.74
CA VAL A 27 -13.58 -9.27 -3.65
C VAL A 27 -14.13 -8.29 -2.64
N PHE A 28 -15.44 -8.05 -2.69
CA PHE A 28 -16.10 -7.04 -1.85
C PHE A 28 -16.30 -7.51 -0.41
N ALA A 29 -16.04 -8.79 -0.13
CA ALA A 29 -16.09 -9.33 1.22
C ALA A 29 -14.74 -9.23 1.95
N GLN A 30 -13.68 -8.81 1.25
CA GLN A 30 -12.37 -8.65 1.88
C GLN A 30 -12.33 -7.41 2.76
N ASP A 31 -11.54 -7.47 3.83
CA ASP A 31 -11.44 -6.34 4.77
C ASP A 31 -10.75 -5.12 4.16
N MET A 32 -9.82 -5.35 3.26
CA MET A 32 -9.08 -4.25 2.64
C MET A 32 -8.79 -4.60 1.18
N TYR A 33 -9.20 -3.72 0.30
CA TYR A 33 -8.88 -3.79 -1.13
C TYR A 33 -9.05 -2.39 -1.71
N PHE A 34 -8.42 -2.14 -2.85
CA PHE A 34 -8.51 -0.84 -3.51
C PHE A 34 -8.83 -1.05 -4.98
N ILE A 35 -9.78 -0.30 -5.49
CA ILE A 35 -10.20 -0.35 -6.89
C ILE A 35 -10.04 1.03 -7.50
N GLY A 36 -9.35 1.09 -8.64
CA GLY A 36 -9.29 2.29 -9.44
C GLY A 36 -9.76 1.97 -10.84
N LYS A 37 -10.83 2.61 -11.27
CA LYS A 37 -11.37 2.40 -12.62
C LYS A 37 -11.25 3.66 -13.44
N THR A 38 -10.70 3.51 -14.63
CA THR A 38 -10.64 4.58 -15.62
C THR A 38 -11.10 4.00 -16.95
N GLN A 39 -11.09 4.84 -17.97
CA GLN A 39 -11.42 4.37 -19.32
C GLN A 39 -10.38 3.37 -19.86
N GLU A 40 -9.17 3.41 -19.31
CA GLU A 40 -8.08 2.55 -19.75
C GLU A 40 -8.12 1.17 -19.12
N GLY A 41 -8.70 1.04 -17.94
CA GLY A 41 -8.72 -0.24 -17.25
C GLY A 41 -9.23 -0.15 -15.85
N LEU A 42 -9.25 -1.31 -15.19
CA LEU A 42 -9.64 -1.44 -13.80
C LEU A 42 -8.47 -2.06 -13.05
N SER A 43 -7.96 -1.35 -12.04
CA SER A 43 -6.88 -1.84 -11.20
C SER A 43 -7.45 -2.27 -9.86
N LEU A 44 -7.01 -3.42 -9.38
CA LEU A 44 -7.45 -3.96 -8.09
C LEU A 44 -6.23 -4.35 -7.27
N VAL A 45 -6.12 -3.81 -6.07
CA VAL A 45 -5.10 -4.21 -5.11
C VAL A 45 -5.81 -5.00 -4.02
N ILE A 46 -5.41 -6.24 -3.82
CA ILE A 46 -6.10 -7.14 -2.91
C ILE A 46 -5.11 -8.17 -2.37
N SER A 47 -5.46 -8.82 -1.25
CA SER A 47 -4.62 -9.85 -0.66
C SER A 47 -4.19 -10.88 -1.70
N SER A 48 -2.91 -11.25 -1.66
CA SER A 48 -2.36 -12.26 -2.57
C SER A 48 -2.98 -13.64 -2.37
N GLU A 49 -3.69 -13.85 -1.27
CA GLU A 49 -4.40 -15.12 -1.04
C GLU A 49 -5.62 -15.28 -1.94
N MET A 50 -6.13 -14.17 -2.47
CA MET A 50 -7.25 -14.24 -3.41
C MET A 50 -6.73 -14.41 -4.83
N GLU A 51 -7.02 -15.54 -5.42
CA GLU A 51 -6.63 -15.82 -6.80
C GLU A 51 -7.71 -15.30 -7.75
N LEU A 52 -7.29 -14.50 -8.72
CA LEU A 52 -8.19 -13.90 -9.70
C LEU A 52 -7.62 -14.06 -11.10
N ASP A 53 -8.53 -14.20 -12.06
CA ASP A 53 -8.15 -14.34 -13.46
C ASP A 53 -8.06 -12.95 -14.11
N SER A 54 -7.00 -12.24 -13.81
CA SER A 54 -6.76 -10.90 -14.33
C SER A 54 -5.98 -10.96 -15.64
N LEU A 55 -5.99 -9.85 -16.39
CA LEU A 55 -5.21 -9.74 -17.62
C LEU A 55 -3.72 -9.75 -17.30
N GLU A 56 -3.32 -9.00 -16.26
CA GLU A 56 -1.96 -8.97 -15.77
C GLU A 56 -2.00 -8.84 -14.26
N GLN A 57 -0.93 -9.30 -13.61
CA GLN A 57 -0.86 -9.16 -12.17
C GLN A 57 0.58 -9.05 -11.69
N GLU A 58 0.77 -8.28 -10.63
CA GLU A 58 2.05 -8.16 -9.95
C GLU A 58 1.87 -8.52 -8.49
N PRO A 59 2.33 -9.69 -8.05
CA PRO A 59 2.26 -10.09 -6.65
C PRO A 59 3.45 -9.59 -5.84
N GLY A 60 3.44 -9.89 -4.54
CA GLY A 60 4.61 -9.68 -3.69
C GLY A 60 4.75 -8.26 -3.15
N TRP A 61 3.66 -7.54 -2.98
CA TRP A 61 3.68 -6.20 -2.40
C TRP A 61 3.40 -6.25 -0.91
N CYS A 62 4.19 -5.51 -0.14
CA CYS A 62 3.93 -5.27 1.28
C CYS A 62 3.36 -3.86 1.43
N CYS A 63 2.49 -3.69 2.42
CA CYS A 63 1.74 -2.44 2.56
C CYS A 63 2.06 -1.74 3.86
N PHE A 64 2.46 -0.47 3.76
CA PHE A 64 2.56 0.43 4.91
C PHE A 64 1.29 1.27 4.97
N GLU A 65 0.73 1.40 6.15
CA GLU A 65 -0.38 2.31 6.41
C GLU A 65 0.11 3.45 7.30
N VAL A 66 -0.21 4.68 6.95
CA VAL A 66 0.15 5.84 7.76
C VAL A 66 -0.84 5.94 8.91
N LEU A 67 -0.38 5.73 10.14
CA LEU A 67 -1.25 5.78 11.32
C LEU A 67 -1.32 7.16 11.95
N GLY A 68 -0.34 7.96 11.72
CA GLY A 68 -0.39 9.30 12.24
C GLY A 68 0.74 9.63 13.19
N PRO A 69 0.57 10.70 13.93
CA PRO A 69 -0.70 11.32 14.33
C PRO A 69 -1.47 11.95 13.18
N LEU A 70 -2.79 11.70 13.18
CA LEU A 70 -3.71 12.14 12.12
C LEU A 70 -4.49 13.37 12.59
N GLY A 71 -4.05 14.40 12.88
CA GLY A 71 -4.73 15.63 13.26
C GLY A 71 -4.10 16.81 12.57
N PHE A 72 -3.06 16.54 11.82
CA PHE A 72 -2.34 17.56 11.08
C PHE A 72 -2.63 17.42 9.60
N SER A 73 -2.26 18.45 8.85
CA SER A 73 -2.30 18.36 7.41
C SER A 73 -1.47 17.16 6.95
N MET A 74 -2.05 16.33 6.10
CA MET A 74 -1.32 15.23 5.46
C MET A 74 -0.40 15.73 4.36
N THR A 75 -0.41 17.04 4.15
CA THR A 75 0.45 17.67 3.14
C THR A 75 1.91 17.37 3.42
N GLY A 76 2.57 16.78 2.44
CA GLY A 76 3.99 16.48 2.56
C GLY A 76 4.33 15.14 3.18
N ILE A 77 3.39 14.43 3.82
CA ILE A 77 3.69 13.11 4.39
C ILE A 77 4.04 12.13 3.28
N LEU A 78 3.17 12.02 2.28
CA LEU A 78 3.41 11.13 1.17
C LEU A 78 4.69 11.53 0.42
N SER A 79 4.91 12.83 0.24
CA SER A 79 6.12 13.33 -0.41
C SER A 79 7.38 12.92 0.37
N LYS A 80 7.36 13.05 1.69
CA LYS A 80 8.51 12.71 2.52
C LYS A 80 8.78 11.21 2.52
N VAL A 81 7.74 10.40 2.68
CA VAL A 81 7.88 8.95 2.68
C VAL A 81 8.38 8.48 1.32
N SER A 82 7.73 8.93 0.24
CA SER A 82 8.12 8.53 -1.10
C SER A 82 9.53 9.02 -1.45
N GLY A 83 9.90 10.21 -1.00
CA GLY A 83 11.25 10.73 -1.21
C GLY A 83 12.31 9.89 -0.52
N THR A 84 12.04 9.49 0.73
CA THR A 84 12.95 8.62 1.47
C THR A 84 13.16 7.30 0.74
N LEU A 85 12.08 6.71 0.24
CA LEU A 85 12.16 5.44 -0.48
C LEU A 85 12.81 5.61 -1.85
N ALA A 86 12.54 6.73 -2.53
CA ALA A 86 13.16 7.02 -3.81
C ALA A 86 14.67 7.15 -3.68
N ASP A 87 15.16 7.76 -2.59
CA ASP A 87 16.59 7.89 -2.35
C ASP A 87 17.28 6.53 -2.23
N GLU A 88 16.54 5.51 -1.83
CA GLU A 88 17.03 4.12 -1.76
C GLU A 88 16.71 3.34 -3.01
N GLN A 89 16.20 4.01 -4.04
CA GLN A 89 15.81 3.40 -5.32
C GLN A 89 14.75 2.29 -5.14
N ILE A 90 13.82 2.52 -4.21
CA ILE A 90 12.71 1.61 -3.96
C ILE A 90 11.48 2.13 -4.68
N SER A 91 10.94 1.33 -5.60
CA SER A 91 9.70 1.66 -6.29
C SER A 91 8.51 1.49 -5.36
N ILE A 92 7.54 2.36 -5.49
CA ILE A 92 6.35 2.33 -4.66
C ILE A 92 5.08 2.33 -5.51
N PHE A 93 3.99 1.87 -4.89
CA PHE A 93 2.65 2.04 -5.40
C PHE A 93 1.86 2.71 -4.28
N ALA A 94 1.39 3.92 -4.51
CA ALA A 94 0.78 4.72 -3.45
C ALA A 94 -0.71 4.88 -3.68
N ILE A 95 -1.48 4.80 -2.61
CA ILE A 95 -2.93 4.96 -2.62
C ILE A 95 -3.31 5.91 -1.51
N SER A 96 -4.08 6.93 -1.84
CA SER A 96 -4.61 7.85 -0.84
C SER A 96 -6.11 7.64 -0.72
N THR A 97 -6.57 7.46 0.51
CA THR A 97 -7.99 7.36 0.80
C THR A 97 -8.43 8.60 1.58
N PHE A 98 -9.71 8.67 1.89
CA PHE A 98 -10.22 9.76 2.72
C PHE A 98 -9.54 9.77 4.10
N ASP A 99 -9.20 8.59 4.62
CA ASP A 99 -8.69 8.48 5.98
C ASP A 99 -7.18 8.60 6.09
N THR A 100 -6.43 8.01 5.18
CA THR A 100 -4.97 8.03 5.24
C THR A 100 -4.35 7.53 3.94
N ASP A 101 -3.02 7.48 3.92
CA ASP A 101 -2.25 6.98 2.78
C ASP A 101 -1.73 5.58 3.03
N TYR A 102 -1.65 4.81 1.96
CA TYR A 102 -1.07 3.48 1.93
C TYR A 102 0.05 3.46 0.91
N ILE A 103 1.19 2.94 1.31
CA ILE A 103 2.36 2.87 0.44
C ILE A 103 2.79 1.41 0.34
N LEU A 104 2.82 0.88 -0.88
CA LEU A 104 3.20 -0.49 -1.13
C LEU A 104 4.61 -0.54 -1.70
N VAL A 105 5.41 -1.48 -1.19
CA VAL A 105 6.76 -1.77 -1.68
C VAL A 105 6.88 -3.26 -1.91
N LYS A 106 7.74 -3.66 -2.83
CA LYS A 106 7.96 -5.08 -3.07
C LYS A 106 8.54 -5.76 -1.83
N ASN A 107 8.13 -6.98 -1.59
CA ASN A 107 8.56 -7.75 -0.42
C ASN A 107 10.08 -7.85 -0.29
N ASN A 108 10.78 -8.01 -1.41
CA ASN A 108 12.24 -8.11 -1.39
C ASN A 108 12.94 -6.78 -1.04
N ARG A 109 12.20 -5.69 -0.94
CA ARG A 109 12.72 -4.38 -0.54
C ARG A 109 12.17 -3.93 0.81
N LEU A 110 11.37 -4.77 1.47
CA LEU A 110 10.71 -4.36 2.72
C LEU A 110 11.72 -4.01 3.82
N LYS A 111 12.73 -4.83 4.02
CA LYS A 111 13.73 -4.56 5.06
C LYS A 111 14.47 -3.26 4.81
N SER A 112 14.84 -3.01 3.56
CA SER A 112 15.52 -1.77 3.20
C SER A 112 14.60 -0.56 3.40
N ALA A 113 13.32 -0.70 3.07
CA ALA A 113 12.34 0.37 3.25
C ALA A 113 12.17 0.70 4.74
N ILE A 114 12.03 -0.33 5.58
CA ILE A 114 11.86 -0.14 7.02
C ILE A 114 13.11 0.57 7.60
N ALA A 115 14.29 0.12 7.22
CA ALA A 115 15.53 0.72 7.72
C ALA A 115 15.66 2.19 7.32
N ALA A 116 15.34 2.50 6.06
CA ALA A 116 15.42 3.88 5.57
C ALA A 116 14.43 4.79 6.29
N LEU A 117 13.21 4.31 6.49
CA LEU A 117 12.17 5.09 7.16
C LEU A 117 12.52 5.33 8.64
N LYS A 118 13.01 4.30 9.32
CA LYS A 118 13.44 4.44 10.72
C LYS A 118 14.56 5.45 10.84
N LYS A 119 15.50 5.44 9.91
CA LYS A 119 16.62 6.37 9.90
C LYS A 119 16.14 7.82 9.79
N GLN A 120 15.02 8.04 9.11
CA GLN A 120 14.41 9.36 8.97
C GLN A 120 13.49 9.74 10.13
N GLY A 121 13.42 8.89 11.15
CA GLY A 121 12.66 9.20 12.35
C GLY A 121 11.26 8.64 12.41
N TYR A 122 10.85 7.85 11.42
CA TYR A 122 9.52 7.21 11.47
C TYR A 122 9.52 6.05 12.44
N HIS A 123 8.41 5.89 13.13
CA HIS A 123 8.17 4.73 13.97
C HIS A 123 7.45 3.68 13.13
N ILE A 124 8.03 2.49 13.04
CA ILE A 124 7.47 1.41 12.21
C ILE A 124 7.01 0.29 13.13
N ILE A 125 5.76 -0.12 13.00
CA ILE A 125 5.22 -1.28 13.72
C ILE A 125 4.86 -2.36 12.71
N GLU A 126 4.97 -3.62 13.15
CA GLU A 126 4.79 -4.77 12.25
C GLU A 126 3.32 -5.05 11.95
N SER A 127 2.43 -4.59 12.81
CA SER A 127 1.00 -4.80 12.63
C SER A 127 0.24 -3.67 13.28
N LYS A 128 -0.85 -3.24 12.63
CA LYS A 128 -1.73 -2.24 13.19
C LYS A 128 -2.30 -2.68 14.54
N ASP A 129 -2.45 -3.99 14.74
CA ASP A 129 -3.00 -4.55 15.96
C ASP A 129 -2.02 -4.49 17.14
N GLU A 130 -0.76 -4.15 16.88
CA GLU A 130 0.26 -4.03 17.93
C GLU A 130 0.29 -2.67 18.60
N VAL A 131 -0.56 -1.77 18.17
CA VAL A 131 -0.62 -0.41 18.72
C VAL A 131 -1.25 -0.40 20.10
#